data_cf021c5130ed0b95e8ded2c57ce1f8a0
#
_entry.id   cf021c5130ed0b95e8ded2c57ce1f8a0
#
_cell.length_a   1.000
_cell.length_b   1.000
_cell.length_c   1.000
_cell.angle_alpha   90.00
_cell.angle_beta   90.00
_cell.angle_gamma   90.00
#
_symmetry.space_group_name_H-M   'P 1'
#
loop_
_entity.id
_entity.type
_entity.pdbx_description
1 polymer ?
#
loop_
_entity_poly.entity_id
_entity_poly.type
_entity_poly.pdbx_seq_one_letter_code
_entity_poly.pdbx_strand_id
1 'polypeptide(L)'
;MKRSFLNSHAIEKMMATVIQQIQEPLPETLSPKILSDHHLMPLTEALRNIHFPTNPDSLRRAQYRLKFEELFYVQLNILRYAKDRQRRYRGYIFERVGDVFNTFYSQNLPFLLTGAQKRVLKEIRNDVGSGRQMNRLLQGDVGSGKTQVALMSMLLALDNGFQACMMAPTEILANQHYETIKELLFGMDIRVELLTGSIKGKKREAILTGLLTGDVKILIGTHAVIEDTVNFSSLGLVVIDEQHRFGVAQRARLWTKNIQPPHVLVMTATPIPRTLAMTLYGDLDVSVIDELPPGRKPITTIHQFDNRRESMY
;
A
#
# COMPACT_ATOMS: atom_id res chain seq x y z
N MET A 1 18.45 -33.81 -5.82
CA MET A 1 18.50 -35.20 -6.32
C MET A 1 17.41 -35.35 -7.38
N LYS A 2 17.79 -35.50 -8.65
CA LYS A 2 16.85 -35.86 -9.71
C LYS A 2 16.49 -37.35 -9.48
N ARG A 3 15.27 -37.65 -9.04
CA ARG A 3 14.79 -39.05 -8.94
C ARG A 3 14.60 -39.54 -10.35
N SER A 4 15.45 -40.51 -10.78
CA SER A 4 15.54 -41.05 -12.14
C SER A 4 14.28 -41.79 -12.60
N PHE A 5 13.27 -41.96 -11.74
CA PHE A 5 12.04 -42.72 -12.01
C PHE A 5 10.84 -41.87 -12.48
N LEU A 6 10.89 -40.55 -12.42
CA LEU A 6 9.81 -39.67 -12.83
C LEU A 6 10.25 -38.81 -14.03
N ASN A 7 10.19 -39.41 -15.20
CA ASN A 7 10.32 -38.67 -16.45
C ASN A 7 8.95 -38.14 -16.92
N SER A 8 8.93 -37.28 -17.90
CA SER A 8 7.69 -36.69 -18.43
C SER A 8 6.68 -37.72 -18.90
N HIS A 9 7.14 -38.80 -19.51
CA HIS A 9 6.28 -39.87 -20.01
C HIS A 9 5.63 -40.70 -18.86
N ALA A 10 6.35 -40.93 -17.76
CA ALA A 10 5.78 -41.57 -16.58
C ALA A 10 4.69 -40.70 -15.93
N ILE A 11 4.90 -39.35 -15.86
CA ILE A 11 3.92 -38.40 -15.35
C ILE A 11 2.68 -38.36 -16.25
N GLU A 12 2.87 -38.32 -17.56
CA GLU A 12 1.78 -38.37 -18.55
C GLU A 12 0.92 -39.63 -18.39
N LYS A 13 1.54 -40.80 -18.27
CA LYS A 13 0.85 -42.08 -18.07
C LYS A 13 0.06 -42.10 -16.74
N MET A 14 0.65 -41.58 -15.66
CA MET A 14 -0.05 -41.44 -14.38
C MET A 14 -1.26 -40.54 -14.50
N MET A 15 -1.11 -39.36 -15.13
CA MET A 15 -2.21 -38.42 -15.34
C MET A 15 -3.32 -39.02 -16.20
N ALA A 16 -2.99 -39.76 -17.26
CA ALA A 16 -3.97 -40.49 -18.08
C ALA A 16 -4.79 -41.45 -17.24
N THR A 17 -4.10 -42.27 -16.40
CA THR A 17 -4.77 -43.22 -15.51
C THR A 17 -5.70 -42.51 -14.51
N VAL A 18 -5.24 -41.42 -13.88
CA VAL A 18 -6.07 -40.65 -12.93
C VAL A 18 -7.31 -40.08 -13.61
N ILE A 19 -7.15 -39.46 -14.79
CA ILE A 19 -8.27 -38.89 -15.54
C ILE A 19 -9.29 -39.93 -15.98
N GLN A 20 -8.85 -41.14 -16.35
CA GLN A 20 -9.73 -42.26 -16.69
C GLN A 20 -10.53 -42.80 -15.50
N GLN A 21 -9.97 -42.68 -14.28
CA GLN A 21 -10.64 -43.11 -13.06
C GLN A 21 -11.71 -42.11 -12.55
N ILE A 22 -11.75 -40.88 -13.07
CA ILE A 22 -12.78 -39.90 -12.74
C ILE A 22 -14.06 -40.29 -13.48
N GLN A 23 -14.93 -41.05 -12.79
CA GLN A 23 -16.20 -41.53 -13.35
C GLN A 23 -17.30 -40.47 -13.27
N GLU A 24 -17.32 -39.67 -12.19
CA GLU A 24 -18.29 -38.60 -11.98
C GLU A 24 -17.66 -37.21 -12.27
N PRO A 25 -18.46 -36.22 -12.74
CA PRO A 25 -17.96 -34.88 -12.86
C PRO A 25 -17.48 -34.33 -11.50
N LEU A 26 -16.31 -33.70 -11.49
CA LEU A 26 -15.81 -33.03 -10.30
C LEU A 26 -16.77 -31.90 -9.92
N PRO A 27 -16.98 -31.66 -8.61
CA PRO A 27 -17.81 -30.55 -8.15
C PRO A 27 -17.33 -29.23 -8.74
N GLU A 28 -18.26 -28.49 -9.38
CA GLU A 28 -17.94 -27.21 -9.95
C GLU A 28 -17.67 -26.18 -8.85
N THR A 29 -16.59 -25.44 -8.99
CA THR A 29 -16.12 -24.47 -8.00
C THR A 29 -16.67 -23.07 -8.22
N LEU A 30 -17.06 -22.74 -9.47
CA LEU A 30 -17.64 -21.45 -9.84
C LEU A 30 -19.15 -21.56 -10.00
N SER A 31 -19.88 -20.48 -9.70
CA SER A 31 -21.34 -20.48 -9.88
C SER A 31 -21.73 -20.58 -11.36
N PRO A 32 -22.90 -21.15 -11.68
CA PRO A 32 -23.40 -21.22 -13.06
C PRO A 32 -23.44 -19.86 -13.76
N LYS A 33 -23.73 -18.80 -13.01
CA LYS A 33 -23.74 -17.45 -13.54
C LYS A 33 -22.35 -17.01 -14.00
N ILE A 34 -21.31 -17.23 -13.21
CA ILE A 34 -19.92 -16.88 -13.57
C ILE A 34 -19.48 -17.65 -14.82
N LEU A 35 -19.80 -18.95 -14.88
CA LEU A 35 -19.49 -19.78 -16.04
C LEU A 35 -20.12 -19.23 -17.31
N SER A 36 -21.39 -18.86 -17.24
CA SER A 36 -22.15 -18.28 -18.37
C SER A 36 -21.64 -16.91 -18.78
N ASP A 37 -21.52 -15.97 -17.83
CA ASP A 37 -21.15 -14.57 -18.10
C ASP A 37 -19.74 -14.45 -18.71
N HIS A 38 -18.84 -15.37 -18.37
CA HIS A 38 -17.44 -15.39 -18.86
C HIS A 38 -17.17 -16.51 -19.89
N HIS A 39 -18.18 -17.20 -20.36
CA HIS A 39 -18.07 -18.31 -21.32
C HIS A 39 -16.99 -19.36 -20.93
N LEU A 40 -16.96 -19.72 -19.65
CA LEU A 40 -15.95 -20.61 -19.09
C LEU A 40 -16.32 -22.09 -19.34
N MET A 41 -15.33 -22.88 -19.66
CA MET A 41 -15.43 -24.34 -19.73
C MET A 41 -15.69 -24.95 -18.34
N PRO A 42 -16.55 -25.99 -18.21
CA PRO A 42 -16.71 -26.70 -16.93
C PRO A 42 -15.39 -27.25 -16.38
N LEU A 43 -15.25 -27.34 -15.05
CA LEU A 43 -13.99 -27.71 -14.40
C LEU A 43 -13.47 -29.08 -14.86
N THR A 44 -14.33 -30.09 -14.89
CA THR A 44 -13.94 -31.45 -15.32
C THR A 44 -13.43 -31.50 -16.77
N GLU A 45 -14.07 -30.72 -17.64
CA GLU A 45 -13.67 -30.61 -19.05
C GLU A 45 -12.35 -29.86 -19.17
N ALA A 46 -12.16 -28.78 -18.40
CA ALA A 46 -10.93 -28.01 -18.37
C ALA A 46 -9.73 -28.85 -17.88
N LEU A 47 -9.91 -29.65 -16.83
CA LEU A 47 -8.87 -30.52 -16.30
C LEU A 47 -8.51 -31.64 -17.28
N ARG A 48 -9.46 -32.15 -18.05
CA ARG A 48 -9.16 -33.12 -19.12
C ARG A 48 -8.37 -32.47 -20.26
N ASN A 49 -8.82 -31.31 -20.73
CA ASN A 49 -8.23 -30.65 -21.89
C ASN A 49 -6.90 -29.96 -21.60
N ILE A 50 -6.55 -29.62 -20.33
CA ILE A 50 -5.23 -29.07 -20.00
C ILE A 50 -4.13 -30.11 -20.15
N HIS A 51 -4.44 -31.40 -19.89
CA HIS A 51 -3.50 -32.54 -19.97
C HIS A 51 -3.57 -33.25 -21.30
N PHE A 52 -4.78 -33.47 -21.84
CA PHE A 52 -5.04 -34.19 -23.07
C PHE A 52 -6.00 -33.40 -23.95
N PRO A 53 -5.52 -32.31 -24.59
CA PRO A 53 -6.38 -31.46 -25.40
C PRO A 53 -6.82 -32.19 -26.69
N THR A 54 -8.10 -32.04 -27.04
CA THR A 54 -8.64 -32.58 -28.29
C THR A 54 -8.20 -31.75 -29.50
N ASN A 55 -7.97 -30.47 -29.30
CA ASN A 55 -7.48 -29.50 -30.29
C ASN A 55 -6.86 -28.27 -29.63
N PRO A 56 -6.13 -27.39 -30.36
CA PRO A 56 -5.52 -26.20 -29.80
C PRO A 56 -6.50 -25.21 -29.17
N ASP A 57 -7.75 -25.17 -29.62
CA ASP A 57 -8.78 -24.29 -29.06
C ASP A 57 -9.26 -24.78 -27.69
N SER A 58 -9.51 -26.09 -27.56
CA SER A 58 -9.87 -26.70 -26.28
C SER A 58 -8.78 -26.48 -25.22
N LEU A 59 -7.49 -26.55 -25.62
CA LEU A 59 -6.37 -26.23 -24.74
C LEU A 59 -6.40 -24.78 -24.28
N ARG A 60 -6.60 -23.83 -25.19
CA ARG A 60 -6.69 -22.40 -24.85
C ARG A 60 -7.84 -22.12 -23.89
N ARG A 61 -9.01 -22.70 -24.14
CA ARG A 61 -10.19 -22.56 -23.28
C ARG A 61 -9.96 -23.15 -21.89
N ALA A 62 -9.31 -24.31 -21.80
CA ALA A 62 -8.94 -24.94 -20.53
C ALA A 62 -7.96 -24.09 -19.76
N GLN A 63 -6.90 -23.58 -20.41
CA GLN A 63 -5.95 -22.62 -19.79
C GLN A 63 -6.64 -21.36 -19.29
N TYR A 64 -7.55 -20.80 -20.08
CA TYR A 64 -8.30 -19.61 -19.69
C TYR A 64 -9.17 -19.87 -18.45
N ARG A 65 -9.89 -21.01 -18.42
CA ARG A 65 -10.73 -21.41 -17.30
C ARG A 65 -9.93 -21.56 -16.00
N LEU A 66 -8.80 -22.27 -16.04
CA LEU A 66 -7.99 -22.51 -14.84
C LEU A 66 -7.31 -21.24 -14.34
N LYS A 67 -6.77 -20.41 -15.24
CA LYS A 67 -6.20 -19.10 -14.88
C LYS A 67 -7.26 -18.17 -14.29
N PHE A 68 -8.46 -18.14 -14.88
CA PHE A 68 -9.57 -17.33 -14.37
C PHE A 68 -9.93 -17.76 -12.94
N GLU A 69 -10.08 -19.04 -12.69
CA GLU A 69 -10.42 -19.55 -11.37
C GLU A 69 -9.38 -19.21 -10.32
N GLU A 70 -8.10 -19.43 -10.61
CA GLU A 70 -7.01 -19.12 -9.70
C GLU A 70 -7.02 -17.63 -9.31
N LEU A 71 -7.09 -16.74 -10.30
CA LEU A 71 -7.14 -15.31 -10.07
C LEU A 71 -8.43 -14.86 -9.37
N PHE A 72 -9.56 -15.47 -9.70
CA PHE A 72 -10.85 -15.20 -9.06
C PHE A 72 -10.82 -15.50 -7.57
N TYR A 73 -10.31 -16.66 -7.16
CA TYR A 73 -10.22 -17.02 -5.75
C TYR A 73 -9.20 -16.19 -4.98
N VAL A 74 -8.07 -15.86 -5.59
CA VAL A 74 -7.11 -14.93 -5.00
C VAL A 74 -7.81 -13.59 -4.73
N GLN A 75 -8.49 -13.02 -5.72
CA GLN A 75 -9.19 -11.75 -5.59
C GLN A 75 -10.34 -11.81 -4.58
N LEU A 76 -11.12 -12.90 -4.58
CA LEU A 76 -12.21 -13.10 -3.63
C LEU A 76 -11.72 -13.15 -2.18
N ASN A 77 -10.62 -13.86 -1.93
CA ASN A 77 -10.01 -13.94 -0.60
C ASN A 77 -9.50 -12.56 -0.13
N ILE A 78 -8.88 -11.80 -1.01
CA ILE A 78 -8.41 -10.44 -0.74
C ILE A 78 -9.58 -9.53 -0.35
N LEU A 79 -10.64 -9.52 -1.16
CA LEU A 79 -11.86 -8.71 -0.89
C LEU A 79 -12.57 -9.14 0.39
N ARG A 80 -12.64 -10.44 0.66
CA ARG A 80 -13.19 -10.97 1.91
C ARG A 80 -12.38 -10.50 3.10
N TYR A 81 -11.05 -10.60 3.05
CA TYR A 81 -10.16 -10.15 4.11
C TYR A 81 -10.29 -8.63 4.36
N ALA A 82 -10.32 -7.82 3.29
CA ALA A 82 -10.54 -6.38 3.39
C ALA A 82 -11.88 -6.04 4.05
N LYS A 83 -12.96 -6.73 3.66
CA LYS A 83 -14.30 -6.52 4.22
C LYS A 83 -14.40 -6.97 5.68
N ASP A 84 -13.81 -8.10 6.04
CA ASP A 84 -13.77 -8.60 7.41
C ASP A 84 -12.98 -7.63 8.31
N ARG A 85 -11.89 -7.07 7.81
CA ARG A 85 -11.10 -6.06 8.51
C ARG A 85 -11.89 -4.78 8.74
N GLN A 86 -12.58 -4.24 7.72
CA GLN A 86 -13.42 -3.06 7.83
C GLN A 86 -14.56 -3.24 8.86
N ARG A 87 -15.04 -4.47 9.05
CA ARG A 87 -16.06 -4.79 10.06
C ARG A 87 -15.49 -4.90 11.47
N ARG A 88 -14.26 -5.40 11.61
CA ARG A 88 -13.63 -5.65 12.91
C ARG A 88 -13.01 -4.41 13.53
N TYR A 89 -12.44 -3.52 12.73
CA TYR A 89 -11.69 -2.37 13.22
C TYR A 89 -12.45 -1.08 12.93
N ARG A 90 -12.92 -0.45 14.02
CA ARG A 90 -13.35 0.95 13.96
C ARG A 90 -12.14 1.83 13.87
N GLY A 91 -12.20 2.88 13.04
CA GLY A 91 -11.19 3.92 12.96
C GLY A 91 -11.52 5.10 13.86
N TYR A 92 -10.53 5.89 14.18
CA TYR A 92 -10.75 7.22 14.74
C TYR A 92 -11.55 8.06 13.73
N ILE A 93 -12.32 9.02 14.23
CA ILE A 93 -13.07 9.94 13.37
C ILE A 93 -12.37 11.29 13.43
N PHE A 94 -11.88 11.78 12.29
CA PHE A 94 -11.36 13.13 12.17
C PHE A 94 -12.48 14.02 11.64
N GLU A 95 -13.23 14.65 12.57
CA GLU A 95 -14.46 15.35 12.23
C GLU A 95 -14.19 16.70 11.56
N ARG A 96 -13.13 17.39 11.99
CA ARG A 96 -12.89 18.78 11.62
C ARG A 96 -11.57 19.00 10.87
N VAL A 97 -11.58 19.99 10.01
CA VAL A 97 -10.38 20.65 9.48
C VAL A 97 -10.21 21.92 10.29
N GLY A 98 -9.21 21.94 11.16
CA GLY A 98 -9.03 23.02 12.13
C GLY A 98 -7.98 24.05 11.71
N ASP A 99 -7.51 24.79 12.70
CA ASP A 99 -6.62 25.94 12.47
C ASP A 99 -5.23 25.51 12.04
N VAL A 100 -4.74 24.35 12.51
CA VAL A 100 -3.41 23.85 12.15
C VAL A 100 -3.33 23.57 10.65
N PHE A 101 -4.32 22.87 10.13
CA PHE A 101 -4.40 22.58 8.69
C PHE A 101 -4.59 23.86 7.86
N ASN A 102 -5.50 24.72 8.27
CA ASN A 102 -5.83 25.94 7.54
C ASN A 102 -4.68 26.95 7.53
N THR A 103 -3.96 27.11 8.66
CA THR A 103 -2.77 27.96 8.74
C THR A 103 -1.67 27.45 7.83
N PHE A 104 -1.39 26.16 7.86
CA PHE A 104 -0.42 25.55 6.95
C PHE A 104 -0.80 25.79 5.47
N TYR A 105 -2.05 25.51 5.11
CA TYR A 105 -2.56 25.66 3.75
C TYR A 105 -2.45 27.10 3.22
N SER A 106 -2.74 28.08 4.08
CA SER A 106 -2.78 29.50 3.67
C SER A 106 -1.43 30.24 3.77
N GLN A 107 -0.53 29.80 4.66
CA GLN A 107 0.67 30.58 5.00
C GLN A 107 1.99 29.82 4.73
N ASN A 108 2.02 28.51 4.93
CA ASN A 108 3.26 27.73 4.91
C ASN A 108 3.41 26.88 3.64
N LEU A 109 2.34 26.70 2.85
CA LEU A 109 2.41 25.89 1.64
C LEU A 109 3.23 26.62 0.57
N PRO A 110 4.36 26.07 0.10
CA PRO A 110 5.28 26.81 -0.78
C PRO A 110 4.76 26.98 -2.21
N PHE A 111 3.71 26.26 -2.58
CA PHE A 111 3.08 26.31 -3.91
C PHE A 111 1.63 25.85 -3.86
N LEU A 112 0.84 26.23 -4.85
CA LEU A 112 -0.56 25.79 -4.97
C LEU A 112 -0.63 24.29 -5.23
N LEU A 113 -1.55 23.62 -4.54
CA LEU A 113 -1.82 22.20 -4.79
C LEU A 113 -2.40 21.99 -6.17
N THR A 114 -1.95 20.91 -6.84
CA THR A 114 -2.54 20.45 -8.10
C THR A 114 -3.97 19.93 -7.90
N GLY A 115 -4.72 19.77 -8.99
CA GLY A 115 -6.06 19.16 -8.95
C GLY A 115 -6.02 17.74 -8.38
N ALA A 116 -5.00 16.95 -8.76
CA ALA A 116 -4.81 15.59 -8.27
C ALA A 116 -4.52 15.56 -6.76
N GLN A 117 -3.65 16.45 -6.25
CA GLN A 117 -3.36 16.53 -4.81
C GLN A 117 -4.61 16.89 -4.00
N LYS A 118 -5.41 17.87 -4.48
CA LYS A 118 -6.69 18.25 -3.84
C LYS A 118 -7.70 17.12 -3.83
N ARG A 119 -7.80 16.36 -4.94
CA ARG A 119 -8.66 15.17 -5.05
C ARG A 119 -8.26 14.13 -4.01
N VAL A 120 -6.97 13.80 -3.93
CA VAL A 120 -6.45 12.80 -2.98
C VAL A 120 -6.68 13.23 -1.53
N LEU A 121 -6.43 14.49 -1.18
CA LEU A 121 -6.72 15.00 0.16
C LEU A 121 -8.21 14.90 0.52
N LYS A 122 -9.12 15.13 -0.46
CA LYS A 122 -10.56 14.93 -0.25
C LYS A 122 -10.90 13.45 -0.02
N GLU A 123 -10.28 12.53 -0.75
CA GLU A 123 -10.44 11.09 -0.55
C GLU A 123 -9.98 10.68 0.86
N ILE A 124 -8.78 11.11 1.28
CA ILE A 124 -8.23 10.85 2.62
C ILE A 124 -9.18 11.41 3.70
N ARG A 125 -9.65 12.64 3.54
CA ARG A 125 -10.58 13.28 4.49
C ARG A 125 -11.89 12.49 4.62
N ASN A 126 -12.44 12.00 3.50
CA ASN A 126 -13.65 11.18 3.52
C ASN A 126 -13.43 9.86 4.28
N ASP A 127 -12.27 9.22 4.08
CA ASP A 127 -11.95 7.98 4.77
C ASP A 127 -11.81 8.17 6.28
N VAL A 128 -10.99 9.14 6.71
CA VAL A 128 -10.73 9.38 8.15
C VAL A 128 -11.96 9.93 8.88
N GLY A 129 -12.91 10.51 8.15
CA GLY A 129 -14.21 10.93 8.70
C GLY A 129 -15.28 9.84 8.74
N SER A 130 -15.02 8.67 8.15
CA SER A 130 -16.03 7.60 7.98
C SER A 130 -16.28 6.73 9.21
N GLY A 131 -15.47 6.83 10.26
CA GLY A 131 -15.46 5.93 11.42
C GLY A 131 -14.89 4.54 11.15
N ARG A 132 -14.30 4.33 9.95
CA ARG A 132 -13.56 3.13 9.58
C ARG A 132 -12.07 3.42 9.54
N GLN A 133 -11.25 2.42 9.86
CA GLN A 133 -9.81 2.58 9.71
C GLN A 133 -9.44 2.79 8.24
N MET A 134 -8.88 3.97 7.91
CA MET A 134 -8.30 4.20 6.60
C MET A 134 -7.05 3.33 6.42
N ASN A 135 -6.94 2.68 5.28
CA ASN A 135 -5.74 1.99 4.84
C ASN A 135 -5.57 2.28 3.34
N ARG A 136 -4.78 3.31 3.02
CA ARG A 136 -4.71 3.88 1.67
C ARG A 136 -3.30 3.90 1.13
N LEU A 137 -3.16 3.51 -0.13
CA LEU A 137 -1.93 3.65 -0.92
C LEU A 137 -1.97 4.95 -1.72
N LEU A 138 -1.05 5.85 -1.44
CA LEU A 138 -0.79 7.05 -2.20
C LEU A 138 0.33 6.81 -3.21
N GLN A 139 -0.03 6.76 -4.45
CA GLN A 139 0.88 6.55 -5.56
C GLN A 139 1.11 7.84 -6.33
N GLY A 140 2.34 8.09 -6.74
CA GLY A 140 2.69 9.23 -7.57
C GLY A 140 4.17 9.24 -7.88
N ASP A 141 4.57 9.84 -8.98
CA ASP A 141 5.97 9.92 -9.41
C ASP A 141 6.86 10.65 -8.38
N VAL A 142 8.17 10.51 -8.50
CA VAL A 142 9.12 11.27 -7.69
C VAL A 142 8.88 12.76 -7.90
N GLY A 143 8.71 13.52 -6.81
CA GLY A 143 8.41 14.95 -6.85
C GLY A 143 6.97 15.31 -7.22
N SER A 144 6.02 14.37 -7.25
CA SER A 144 4.58 14.67 -7.42
C SER A 144 3.93 15.34 -6.20
N GLY A 145 4.66 15.51 -5.09
CA GLY A 145 4.18 16.15 -3.87
C GLY A 145 3.49 15.19 -2.89
N LYS A 146 3.81 13.91 -2.91
CA LYS A 146 3.32 12.93 -1.92
C LYS A 146 3.60 13.36 -0.48
N THR A 147 4.79 13.91 -0.22
CA THR A 147 5.18 14.38 1.12
C THR A 147 4.28 15.50 1.62
N GLN A 148 3.85 16.44 0.75
CA GLN A 148 2.91 17.50 1.12
C GLN A 148 1.53 16.94 1.47
N VAL A 149 1.03 15.97 0.66
CA VAL A 149 -0.25 15.30 0.94
C VAL A 149 -0.17 14.54 2.28
N ALA A 150 0.94 13.85 2.54
CA ALA A 150 1.17 13.15 3.80
C ALA A 150 1.23 14.13 4.99
N LEU A 151 1.98 15.24 4.87
CA LEU A 151 2.05 16.26 5.91
C LEU A 151 0.66 16.85 6.20
N MET A 152 -0.09 17.25 5.17
CA MET A 152 -1.44 17.78 5.35
C MET A 152 -2.40 16.77 5.99
N SER A 153 -2.22 15.48 5.71
CA SER A 153 -2.97 14.40 6.37
C SER A 153 -2.58 14.27 7.86
N MET A 154 -1.29 14.44 8.19
CA MET A 154 -0.83 14.48 9.58
C MET A 154 -1.39 15.70 10.33
N LEU A 155 -1.40 16.88 9.70
CA LEU A 155 -1.99 18.09 10.30
C LEU A 155 -3.50 17.92 10.56
N LEU A 156 -4.20 17.22 9.68
CA LEU A 156 -5.60 16.85 9.91
C LEU A 156 -5.76 15.98 11.17
N ALA A 157 -4.84 15.05 11.42
CA ALA A 157 -4.84 14.26 12.65
C ALA A 157 -4.61 15.15 13.89
N LEU A 158 -3.68 16.11 13.80
CA LEU A 158 -3.38 17.04 14.88
C LEU A 158 -4.59 17.91 15.23
N ASP A 159 -5.31 18.41 14.24
CA ASP A 159 -6.54 19.21 14.44
C ASP A 159 -7.63 18.44 15.19
N ASN A 160 -7.58 17.12 15.17
CA ASN A 160 -8.51 16.24 15.88
C ASN A 160 -7.92 15.66 17.19
N GLY A 161 -6.82 16.23 17.68
CA GLY A 161 -6.21 15.88 18.97
C GLY A 161 -5.35 14.62 18.95
N PHE A 162 -4.99 14.12 17.78
CA PHE A 162 -4.16 12.94 17.61
C PHE A 162 -2.71 13.29 17.28
N GLN A 163 -1.81 12.38 17.59
CA GLN A 163 -0.43 12.38 17.13
C GLN A 163 -0.31 11.68 15.78
N ALA A 164 0.73 12.01 15.02
CA ALA A 164 1.05 11.35 13.76
C ALA A 164 2.47 10.80 13.76
N CYS A 165 2.67 9.71 12.99
CA CYS A 165 3.98 9.09 12.81
C CYS A 165 4.28 8.93 11.33
N MET A 166 5.53 9.25 10.91
CA MET A 166 6.02 8.97 9.57
C MET A 166 7.21 8.01 9.63
N MET A 167 7.10 6.90 8.91
CA MET A 167 8.12 5.88 8.80
C MET A 167 8.82 5.95 7.46
N ALA A 168 10.15 5.99 7.49
CA ALA A 168 11.00 5.91 6.31
C ALA A 168 11.87 4.64 6.34
N PRO A 169 12.24 4.07 5.17
CA PRO A 169 12.97 2.81 5.11
C PRO A 169 14.44 2.92 5.55
N THR A 170 15.01 4.11 5.51
CA THR A 170 16.42 4.38 5.86
C THR A 170 16.55 5.61 6.73
N GLU A 171 17.64 5.70 7.51
CA GLU A 171 17.95 6.89 8.32
C GLU A 171 18.15 8.14 7.45
N ILE A 172 18.72 8.00 6.26
CA ILE A 172 18.90 9.12 5.32
C ILE A 172 17.56 9.72 4.93
N LEU A 173 16.61 8.88 4.52
CA LEU A 173 15.26 9.34 4.15
C LEU A 173 14.48 9.87 5.36
N ALA A 174 14.63 9.26 6.54
CA ALA A 174 14.02 9.78 7.75
C ALA A 174 14.53 11.19 8.10
N ASN A 175 15.84 11.41 8.00
CA ASN A 175 16.43 12.74 8.18
C ASN A 175 15.92 13.75 7.15
N GLN A 176 15.89 13.37 5.86
CA GLN A 176 15.36 14.24 4.80
C GLN A 176 13.91 14.64 5.05
N HIS A 177 13.04 13.69 5.42
CA HIS A 177 11.67 14.00 5.79
C HIS A 177 11.58 14.91 7.01
N TYR A 178 12.41 14.65 8.03
CA TYR A 178 12.44 15.47 9.25
C TYR A 178 12.82 16.93 8.95
N GLU A 179 13.90 17.17 8.23
CA GLU A 179 14.31 18.52 7.88
C GLU A 179 13.28 19.21 6.99
N THR A 180 12.76 18.53 5.96
CA THR A 180 11.72 19.09 5.08
C THR A 180 10.44 19.45 5.86
N ILE A 181 9.96 18.56 6.73
CA ILE A 181 8.73 18.81 7.49
C ILE A 181 8.94 19.91 8.50
N LYS A 182 10.09 19.96 9.17
CA LYS A 182 10.43 21.02 10.12
C LYS A 182 10.52 22.39 9.44
N GLU A 183 11.10 22.45 8.26
CA GLU A 183 11.16 23.67 7.45
C GLU A 183 9.75 24.13 7.03
N LEU A 184 8.91 23.23 6.53
CA LEU A 184 7.54 23.53 6.15
C LEU A 184 6.66 23.97 7.31
N LEU A 185 6.92 23.50 8.52
CA LEU A 185 6.19 23.86 9.74
C LEU A 185 6.82 25.03 10.50
N PHE A 186 7.81 25.69 9.90
CA PHE A 186 8.46 26.83 10.53
C PHE A 186 7.43 27.91 10.90
N GLY A 187 7.50 28.42 12.13
CA GLY A 187 6.55 29.42 12.68
C GLY A 187 5.24 28.83 13.21
N MET A 188 5.01 27.53 13.09
CA MET A 188 3.90 26.83 13.72
C MET A 188 4.36 26.16 15.02
N ASP A 189 3.52 26.23 16.07
CA ASP A 189 3.81 25.59 17.36
C ASP A 189 3.53 24.08 17.32
N ILE A 190 4.31 23.35 16.50
CA ILE A 190 4.20 21.91 16.32
C ILE A 190 5.55 21.24 16.58
N ARG A 191 5.63 20.49 17.64
CA ARG A 191 6.85 19.75 17.98
C ARG A 191 6.97 18.49 17.12
N VAL A 192 8.01 18.48 16.26
CA VAL A 192 8.40 17.35 15.41
C VAL A 192 9.70 16.75 15.93
N GLU A 193 9.77 15.45 16.08
CA GLU A 193 10.97 14.75 16.54
C GLU A 193 11.37 13.64 15.57
N LEU A 194 12.68 13.35 15.55
CA LEU A 194 13.28 12.27 14.77
C LEU A 194 13.70 11.14 15.70
N LEU A 195 13.36 9.89 15.35
CA LEU A 195 13.77 8.70 16.09
C LEU A 195 14.34 7.64 15.12
N THR A 196 15.65 7.44 15.19
CA THR A 196 16.39 6.43 14.43
C THR A 196 17.19 5.54 15.38
N GLY A 197 17.78 4.47 14.86
CA GLY A 197 18.63 3.57 15.65
C GLY A 197 19.87 4.23 16.24
N SER A 198 20.34 5.34 15.65
CA SER A 198 21.48 6.13 16.13
C SER A 198 21.14 7.02 17.34
N ILE A 199 19.87 7.34 17.61
CA ILE A 199 19.45 8.20 18.72
C ILE A 199 19.33 7.39 20.00
N LYS A 200 20.18 7.72 20.99
CA LYS A 200 20.30 7.01 22.27
C LYS A 200 20.31 7.94 23.47
N GLY A 201 20.26 7.36 24.68
CA GLY A 201 20.41 8.08 25.96
C GLY A 201 19.35 9.15 26.18
N LYS A 202 19.74 10.25 26.83
CA LYS A 202 18.84 11.33 27.28
C LYS A 202 17.96 11.90 26.15
N LYS A 203 18.51 12.02 24.92
CA LYS A 203 17.72 12.52 23.78
C LYS A 203 16.58 11.57 23.45
N ARG A 204 16.84 10.25 23.43
CA ARG A 204 15.81 9.23 23.20
C ARG A 204 14.75 9.27 24.31
N GLU A 205 15.17 9.34 25.59
CA GLU A 205 14.24 9.41 26.72
C GLU A 205 13.34 10.65 26.67
N ALA A 206 13.88 11.82 26.31
CA ALA A 206 13.10 13.04 26.14
C ALA A 206 12.04 12.92 25.01
N ILE A 207 12.38 12.26 23.89
CA ILE A 207 11.44 11.99 22.80
C ILE A 207 10.33 11.05 23.28
N LEU A 208 10.69 9.93 23.96
CA LEU A 208 9.73 8.95 24.44
C LEU A 208 8.77 9.57 25.48
N THR A 209 9.30 10.38 26.39
CA THR A 209 8.48 11.13 27.36
C THR A 209 7.54 12.09 26.64
N GLY A 210 8.03 12.89 25.68
CA GLY A 210 7.20 13.81 24.91
C GLY A 210 6.12 13.12 24.07
N LEU A 211 6.33 11.88 23.62
CA LEU A 211 5.29 11.08 22.96
C LEU A 211 4.18 10.66 23.93
N LEU A 212 4.57 10.24 25.14
CA LEU A 212 3.61 9.83 26.19
C LEU A 212 2.79 11.00 26.74
N THR A 213 3.40 12.19 26.87
CA THR A 213 2.70 13.41 27.32
C THR A 213 1.85 14.03 26.20
N GLY A 214 2.09 13.65 24.94
CA GLY A 214 1.45 14.27 23.79
C GLY A 214 2.06 15.60 23.35
N ASP A 215 3.21 15.99 23.92
CA ASP A 215 3.96 17.21 23.50
C ASP A 215 4.57 17.03 22.11
N VAL A 216 5.12 15.85 21.82
CA VAL A 216 5.59 15.49 20.48
C VAL A 216 4.36 15.17 19.64
N LYS A 217 4.10 16.00 18.63
CA LYS A 217 2.92 15.89 17.75
C LYS A 217 3.18 15.00 16.55
N ILE A 218 4.36 15.10 15.97
CA ILE A 218 4.78 14.30 14.81
C ILE A 218 6.10 13.61 15.14
N LEU A 219 6.12 12.29 15.01
CA LEU A 219 7.34 11.49 15.09
C LEU A 219 7.73 11.01 13.69
N ILE A 220 8.97 11.25 13.30
CA ILE A 220 9.55 10.74 12.07
C ILE A 220 10.67 9.75 12.43
N GLY A 221 10.78 8.65 11.73
CA GLY A 221 11.86 7.71 12.02
C GLY A 221 11.87 6.48 11.11
N THR A 222 12.73 5.54 11.50
CA THR A 222 12.87 4.26 10.82
C THR A 222 12.08 3.16 11.58
N HIS A 223 12.49 1.92 11.45
CA HIS A 223 11.94 0.81 12.24
C HIS A 223 12.00 1.04 13.78
N ALA A 224 12.84 1.94 14.25
CA ALA A 224 12.90 2.31 15.66
C ALA A 224 11.56 2.82 16.23
N VAL A 225 10.65 3.38 15.39
CA VAL A 225 9.35 3.88 15.83
C VAL A 225 8.35 2.77 16.17
N ILE A 226 8.59 1.54 15.70
CA ILE A 226 7.74 0.36 16.01
C ILE A 226 8.24 -0.47 17.19
N GLU A 227 9.35 -0.11 17.80
CA GLU A 227 9.84 -0.80 19.00
C GLU A 227 8.83 -0.69 20.15
N ASP A 228 8.75 -1.72 20.97
CA ASP A 228 7.76 -1.80 22.07
C ASP A 228 7.91 -0.68 23.11
N THR A 229 9.10 -0.11 23.22
CA THR A 229 9.41 1.03 24.11
C THR A 229 8.82 2.36 23.62
N VAL A 230 8.42 2.47 22.34
CA VAL A 230 7.83 3.68 21.76
C VAL A 230 6.33 3.66 21.93
N ASN A 231 5.81 4.44 22.84
CA ASN A 231 4.39 4.55 23.12
C ASN A 231 3.90 5.98 22.88
N PHE A 232 2.75 6.09 22.24
CA PHE A 232 2.09 7.36 21.96
C PHE A 232 0.96 7.59 22.95
N SER A 233 0.69 8.84 23.28
CA SER A 233 -0.52 9.21 24.04
C SER A 233 -1.78 8.94 23.20
N SER A 234 -1.78 9.34 21.93
CA SER A 234 -2.94 9.20 21.02
C SER A 234 -2.50 9.18 19.56
N LEU A 235 -1.99 8.06 19.08
CA LEU A 235 -1.57 7.92 17.67
C LEU A 235 -2.79 7.75 16.76
N GLY A 236 -3.09 8.74 15.91
CA GLY A 236 -4.25 8.69 15.00
C GLY A 236 -3.89 8.35 13.55
N LEU A 237 -2.69 8.71 13.09
CA LEU A 237 -2.26 8.49 11.71
C LEU A 237 -0.82 8.00 11.63
N VAL A 238 -0.60 7.00 10.80
CA VAL A 238 0.73 6.52 10.41
C VAL A 238 0.91 6.69 8.92
N VAL A 239 1.99 7.34 8.52
CA VAL A 239 2.46 7.42 7.14
C VAL A 239 3.65 6.48 6.97
N ILE A 240 3.65 5.67 5.91
CA ILE A 240 4.73 4.72 5.59
C ILE A 240 5.26 5.06 4.20
N ASP A 241 6.52 5.47 4.12
CA ASP A 241 7.16 5.74 2.84
C ASP A 241 7.85 4.48 2.30
N GLU A 242 7.70 4.24 0.97
CA GLU A 242 8.31 3.11 0.24
C GLU A 242 8.05 1.73 0.89
N GLN A 243 6.77 1.37 0.99
CA GLN A 243 6.26 0.18 1.70
C GLN A 243 6.93 -1.15 1.32
N HIS A 244 7.42 -1.32 0.11
CA HIS A 244 8.02 -2.58 -0.34
C HIS A 244 9.22 -3.04 0.52
N ARG A 245 9.76 -2.16 1.36
CA ARG A 245 10.83 -2.44 2.31
C ARG A 245 10.33 -2.81 3.73
N PHE A 246 9.00 -2.74 3.98
CA PHE A 246 8.41 -3.08 5.27
C PHE A 246 7.55 -4.34 5.18
N GLY A 247 7.84 -5.36 5.99
CA GLY A 247 7.07 -6.59 6.06
C GLY A 247 5.66 -6.42 6.69
N VAL A 248 4.73 -7.32 6.34
CA VAL A 248 3.37 -7.35 6.90
C VAL A 248 3.38 -7.41 8.44
N ALA A 249 4.33 -8.17 9.02
CA ALA A 249 4.47 -8.31 10.47
C ALA A 249 4.88 -6.99 11.18
N GLN A 250 5.64 -6.12 10.52
CA GLN A 250 6.04 -4.83 11.08
C GLN A 250 4.86 -3.86 11.13
N ARG A 251 3.99 -3.88 10.11
CA ARG A 251 2.74 -3.10 10.12
C ARG A 251 1.78 -3.54 11.22
N ALA A 252 1.67 -4.85 11.44
CA ALA A 252 0.81 -5.39 12.48
C ALA A 252 1.19 -4.86 13.88
N ARG A 253 2.46 -4.63 14.16
CA ARG A 253 2.93 -4.04 15.44
C ARG A 253 2.46 -2.60 15.66
N LEU A 254 2.29 -1.81 14.60
CA LEU A 254 1.73 -0.45 14.71
C LEU A 254 0.26 -0.47 15.14
N TRP A 255 -0.49 -1.50 14.75
CA TRP A 255 -1.92 -1.63 15.09
C TRP A 255 -2.14 -1.97 16.56
N THR A 256 -1.16 -2.63 17.21
CA THR A 256 -1.26 -3.02 18.62
C THR A 256 -0.81 -1.94 19.60
N LYS A 257 -0.28 -0.81 19.11
CA LYS A 257 0.22 0.29 19.96
C LYS A 257 -0.87 1.15 20.60
N ASN A 258 -2.13 1.02 20.16
CA ASN A 258 -3.27 1.75 20.70
C ASN A 258 -4.49 0.84 20.86
N ILE A 259 -5.47 1.32 21.65
CA ILE A 259 -6.77 0.64 21.84
C ILE A 259 -7.52 0.51 20.50
N GLN A 260 -7.44 1.54 19.66
CA GLN A 260 -7.92 1.51 18.27
C GLN A 260 -6.73 1.64 17.32
N PRO A 261 -6.71 0.87 16.21
CA PRO A 261 -5.65 0.99 15.24
C PRO A 261 -5.66 2.39 14.57
N PRO A 262 -4.49 3.02 14.38
CA PRO A 262 -4.40 4.29 13.68
C PRO A 262 -4.78 4.13 12.20
N HIS A 263 -5.14 5.23 11.56
CA HIS A 263 -5.22 5.29 10.09
C HIS A 263 -3.84 5.06 9.49
N VAL A 264 -3.78 4.45 8.31
CA VAL A 264 -2.53 4.16 7.61
C VAL A 264 -2.57 4.76 6.20
N LEU A 265 -1.58 5.58 5.91
CA LEU A 265 -1.30 6.10 4.58
C LEU A 265 0.06 5.56 4.12
N VAL A 266 0.05 4.77 3.07
CA VAL A 266 1.26 4.23 2.48
C VAL A 266 1.61 5.04 1.25
N MET A 267 2.88 5.40 1.08
CA MET A 267 3.35 6.12 -0.11
C MET A 267 4.29 5.26 -0.93
N THR A 268 4.21 5.41 -2.26
CA THR A 268 5.19 4.81 -3.18
C THR A 268 5.42 5.68 -4.40
N ALA A 269 6.68 5.71 -4.86
CA ALA A 269 7.04 6.35 -6.13
C ALA A 269 6.93 5.37 -7.31
N THR A 270 6.87 4.06 -7.07
CA THR A 270 6.76 3.08 -8.15
C THR A 270 5.33 3.07 -8.70
N PRO A 271 5.14 3.27 -10.02
CA PRO A 271 3.83 3.15 -10.63
C PRO A 271 3.43 1.66 -10.66
N ILE A 272 2.54 1.27 -9.77
CA ILE A 272 1.95 -0.07 -9.75
C ILE A 272 0.59 0.03 -10.43
N PRO A 273 0.32 -0.72 -11.51
CA PRO A 273 -1.01 -0.74 -12.12
C PRO A 273 -2.08 -0.99 -11.05
N ARG A 274 -3.18 -0.22 -11.09
CA ARG A 274 -4.23 -0.29 -10.07
C ARG A 274 -4.72 -1.71 -9.81
N THR A 275 -4.87 -2.50 -10.87
CA THR A 275 -5.26 -3.92 -10.80
C THR A 275 -4.22 -4.77 -10.05
N LEU A 276 -2.94 -4.54 -10.29
CA LEU A 276 -1.86 -5.22 -9.61
C LEU A 276 -1.72 -4.73 -8.15
N ALA A 277 -1.90 -3.44 -7.91
CA ALA A 277 -1.93 -2.89 -6.55
C ALA A 277 -3.06 -3.52 -5.72
N MET A 278 -4.25 -3.68 -6.29
CA MET A 278 -5.38 -4.37 -5.65
C MET A 278 -5.10 -5.87 -5.40
N THR A 279 -4.25 -6.49 -6.20
CA THR A 279 -3.87 -7.90 -6.01
C THR A 279 -2.75 -8.07 -4.99
N LEU A 280 -1.75 -7.19 -5.01
CA LEU A 280 -0.60 -7.27 -4.09
C LEU A 280 -0.89 -6.67 -2.71
N TYR A 281 -1.75 -5.65 -2.67
CA TYR A 281 -2.08 -4.86 -1.48
C TYR A 281 -3.59 -4.79 -1.24
N GLY A 282 -4.30 -5.84 -1.56
CA GLY A 282 -5.77 -5.92 -1.69
C GLY A 282 -6.61 -5.43 -0.51
N ASP A 283 -5.97 -4.98 0.55
CA ASP A 283 -6.58 -4.31 1.69
C ASP A 283 -6.38 -2.77 1.67
N LEU A 284 -5.71 -2.22 0.61
CA LEU A 284 -5.45 -0.80 0.46
C LEU A 284 -6.38 -0.17 -0.59
N ASP A 285 -7.04 0.92 -0.22
CA ASP A 285 -7.63 1.84 -1.19
C ASP A 285 -6.53 2.61 -1.91
N VAL A 286 -6.68 2.85 -3.21
CA VAL A 286 -5.60 3.44 -4.03
C VAL A 286 -5.97 4.84 -4.48
N SER A 287 -5.09 5.80 -4.17
CA SER A 287 -5.10 7.16 -4.70
C SER A 287 -3.87 7.42 -5.56
N VAL A 288 -4.04 8.09 -6.68
CA VAL A 288 -2.95 8.40 -7.61
C VAL A 288 -2.83 9.91 -7.79
N ILE A 289 -1.61 10.43 -7.62
CA ILE A 289 -1.25 11.79 -8.05
C ILE A 289 -0.68 11.67 -9.47
N ASP A 290 -1.53 11.95 -10.44
CA ASP A 290 -1.28 11.84 -11.87
C ASP A 290 -0.94 13.19 -12.54
N GLU A 291 -0.73 14.23 -11.74
CA GLU A 291 -0.33 15.55 -12.17
C GLU A 291 1.04 15.92 -11.57
N LEU A 292 1.89 16.55 -12.37
CA LEU A 292 3.14 17.12 -11.90
C LEU A 292 2.93 18.53 -11.35
N PRO A 293 3.67 18.93 -10.30
CA PRO A 293 3.60 20.30 -9.77
C PRO A 293 3.94 21.33 -10.85
N PRO A 294 3.35 22.54 -10.78
CA PRO A 294 3.65 23.62 -11.70
C PRO A 294 5.16 23.91 -11.76
N GLY A 295 5.69 24.12 -12.97
CA GLY A 295 7.13 24.46 -13.18
C GLY A 295 8.03 23.24 -13.40
N ARG A 296 7.57 22.02 -13.20
CA ARG A 296 8.36 20.82 -13.53
C ARG A 296 8.32 20.54 -15.04
N LYS A 297 9.49 20.52 -15.67
CA LYS A 297 9.61 20.18 -17.09
C LYS A 297 9.43 18.66 -17.27
N PRO A 298 8.75 18.20 -18.33
CA PRO A 298 8.68 16.77 -18.65
C PRO A 298 10.09 16.23 -18.95
N ILE A 299 10.37 15.02 -18.48
CA ILE A 299 11.62 14.32 -18.79
C ILE A 299 11.47 13.68 -20.15
N THR A 300 12.38 14.01 -21.08
CA THR A 300 12.44 13.37 -22.39
C THR A 300 13.40 12.19 -22.29
N THR A 301 12.91 10.98 -22.48
CA THR A 301 13.74 9.77 -22.55
C THR A 301 14.05 9.47 -24.01
N ILE A 302 15.34 9.44 -24.36
CA ILE A 302 15.81 9.12 -25.71
C ILE A 302 16.59 7.81 -25.63
N HIS A 303 16.18 6.82 -26.42
CA HIS A 303 16.96 5.60 -26.61
C HIS A 303 17.95 5.82 -27.72
N GLN A 304 19.24 5.57 -27.45
CA GLN A 304 20.30 5.57 -28.46
C GLN A 304 21.13 4.28 -28.41
N PHE A 305 21.60 3.84 -29.53
CA PHE A 305 22.52 2.72 -29.60
C PHE A 305 23.93 3.11 -29.11
N ASP A 306 24.68 2.14 -28.61
CA ASP A 306 25.99 2.33 -27.96
C ASP A 306 27.05 3.02 -28.88
N ASN A 307 26.92 2.90 -30.21
CA ASN A 307 27.73 3.58 -31.19
C ASN A 307 27.52 5.11 -31.23
N ARG A 308 26.52 5.65 -30.56
CA ARG A 308 26.25 7.10 -30.43
C ARG A 308 26.50 7.63 -29.03
N ARG A 309 27.19 6.87 -28.17
CA ARG A 309 27.43 7.21 -26.77
C ARG A 309 28.15 8.56 -26.60
N GLU A 310 29.15 8.85 -27.46
CA GLU A 310 29.91 10.13 -27.43
C GLU A 310 29.04 11.34 -27.74
N SER A 311 27.94 11.19 -28.48
CA SER A 311 27.02 12.30 -28.80
C SER A 311 26.01 12.57 -27.67
N MET A 312 26.04 11.80 -26.60
CA MET A 312 25.14 11.99 -25.43
C MET A 312 25.77 12.84 -24.33
N TYR A 313 27.08 13.01 -24.37
CA TYR A 313 27.88 13.82 -23.45
C TYR A 313 28.33 15.11 -24.14
#